data_68fb26f17a023fc32631ab88c301de4d
#
_entry.id   68fb26f17a023fc32631ab88c301de4d
#
_cell.length_a   1.000
_cell.length_b   1.000
_cell.length_c   1.000
_cell.angle_alpha   90.00
_cell.angle_beta   90.00
_cell.angle_gamma   90.00
#
_symmetry.space_group_name_H-M   'P 1'
#
loop_
_entity.id
_entity.type
_entity.pdbx_description
1 polymer ?
#
loop_
_entity_poly.entity_id
_entity_poly.type
_entity_poly.pdbx_seq_one_letter_code
_entity_poly.pdbx_strand_id
1 'polypeptide(L)'
;VDRSIFGWEVPASMFQSLNAFFIFTLAPIFAFMWLALAKRNIEPSTPLKFAIGIMFVGIGFLVLVFGMKSSSGIQTGVFWIMMIYLLHTIGELCLSPVGLSSVTKLSPKRIVGMMMGMWFCASAAGNFVAGLIARATASENISGAENIFSLAQKSAFMDVYTNVGLIALFVGILLALFSPLMKKGMHGIN
;
A
#
# COMPACT_ATOMS: atom_id res chain seq x y z
N VAL A 1 -11.85 -11.36 -11.40
CA VAL A 1 -10.45 -11.77 -11.59
C VAL A 1 -10.45 -13.19 -12.12
N ASP A 2 -9.71 -13.43 -13.19
CA ASP A 2 -9.43 -14.79 -13.61
C ASP A 2 -8.42 -15.39 -12.61
N ARG A 3 -8.88 -16.38 -11.84
CA ARG A 3 -8.11 -17.06 -10.79
C ARG A 3 -7.53 -18.40 -11.24
N SER A 4 -7.69 -18.72 -12.53
CA SER A 4 -7.21 -19.98 -13.08
C SER A 4 -5.70 -19.90 -13.38
N ILE A 5 -4.90 -20.69 -12.69
CA ILE A 5 -3.46 -20.87 -12.94
C ILE A 5 -3.25 -22.33 -13.30
N PHE A 6 -2.82 -22.63 -14.51
CA PHE A 6 -2.58 -23.99 -15.01
C PHE A 6 -3.76 -24.97 -14.79
N GLY A 7 -5.01 -24.47 -14.94
CA GLY A 7 -6.22 -25.28 -14.78
C GLY A 7 -6.68 -25.48 -13.32
N TRP A 8 -5.99 -24.87 -12.33
CA TRP A 8 -6.39 -24.87 -10.94
C TRP A 8 -6.93 -23.50 -10.54
N GLU A 9 -8.11 -23.47 -9.91
CA GLU A 9 -8.74 -22.24 -9.44
C GLU A 9 -8.20 -21.87 -8.05
N VAL A 10 -7.41 -20.78 -7.98
CA VAL A 10 -6.77 -20.31 -6.75
C VAL A 10 -7.82 -19.69 -5.82
N PRO A 11 -7.98 -20.16 -4.58
CA PRO A 11 -8.87 -19.53 -3.60
C PRO A 11 -8.50 -18.07 -3.34
N ALA A 12 -9.50 -17.18 -3.23
CA ALA A 12 -9.27 -15.75 -3.01
C ALA A 12 -8.45 -15.46 -1.73
N SER A 13 -8.59 -16.30 -0.71
CA SER A 13 -7.83 -16.20 0.54
C SER A 13 -6.32 -16.40 0.37
N MET A 14 -5.89 -17.15 -0.66
CA MET A 14 -4.45 -17.33 -0.93
C MET A 14 -3.77 -16.05 -1.40
N PHE A 15 -4.50 -15.14 -2.04
CA PHE A 15 -3.93 -13.86 -2.45
C PHE A 15 -3.54 -12.97 -1.25
N GLN A 16 -4.21 -13.11 -0.10
CA GLN A 16 -3.82 -12.42 1.13
C GLN A 16 -2.45 -12.88 1.64
N SER A 17 -2.08 -14.15 1.40
CA SER A 17 -0.77 -14.68 1.78
C SER A 17 0.37 -14.12 0.93
N LEU A 18 0.10 -13.55 -0.25
CA LEU A 18 1.11 -12.92 -1.10
C LEU A 18 1.79 -11.75 -0.40
N ASN A 19 1.06 -10.94 0.37
CA ASN A 19 1.66 -9.86 1.13
C ASN A 19 2.68 -10.40 2.14
N ALA A 20 2.31 -11.41 2.94
CA ALA A 20 3.21 -12.03 3.91
C ALA A 20 4.44 -12.67 3.22
N PHE A 21 4.24 -13.33 2.08
CA PHE A 21 5.33 -13.90 1.29
C PHE A 21 6.30 -12.82 0.79
N PHE A 22 5.78 -11.73 0.23
CA PHE A 22 6.61 -10.62 -0.25
C PHE A 22 7.31 -9.90 0.91
N ILE A 23 6.67 -9.71 2.06
CA ILE A 23 7.32 -9.15 3.25
C ILE A 23 8.50 -10.04 3.65
N PHE A 24 8.29 -11.35 3.78
CA PHE A 24 9.33 -12.29 4.19
C PHE A 24 10.52 -12.30 3.23
N THR A 25 10.28 -12.25 1.94
CA THR A 25 11.34 -12.27 0.91
C THR A 25 12.03 -10.93 0.72
N LEU A 26 11.29 -9.82 0.78
CA LEU A 26 11.83 -8.48 0.50
C LEU A 26 12.40 -7.79 1.74
N ALA A 27 11.93 -8.11 2.95
CA ALA A 27 12.40 -7.44 4.16
C ALA A 27 13.93 -7.53 4.36
N PRO A 28 14.61 -8.69 4.17
CA PRO A 28 16.06 -8.74 4.24
C PRO A 28 16.74 -7.86 3.19
N ILE A 29 16.21 -7.84 1.96
CA ILE A 29 16.75 -7.03 0.86
C ILE A 29 16.66 -5.55 1.21
N PHE A 30 15.50 -5.10 1.71
CA PHE A 30 15.31 -3.72 2.14
C PHE A 30 16.19 -3.36 3.35
N ALA A 31 16.38 -4.27 4.30
CA ALA A 31 17.29 -4.06 5.43
C ALA A 31 18.73 -3.84 4.96
N PHE A 32 19.23 -4.70 4.05
CA PHE A 32 20.56 -4.52 3.46
C PHE A 32 20.68 -3.24 2.62
N MET A 33 19.64 -2.92 1.86
CA MET A 33 19.59 -1.69 1.05
C MET A 33 19.72 -0.45 1.95
N TRP A 34 18.92 -0.34 3.01
CA TRP A 34 18.98 0.80 3.92
C TRP A 34 20.34 0.91 4.62
N LEU A 35 20.91 -0.21 5.08
CA LEU A 35 22.26 -0.25 5.67
C LEU A 35 23.33 0.19 4.66
N ALA A 36 23.24 -0.22 3.40
CA ALA A 36 24.19 0.19 2.37
C ALA A 36 24.08 1.67 2.03
N LEU A 37 22.86 2.22 1.97
CA LEU A 37 22.62 3.65 1.76
C LEU A 37 23.11 4.48 2.96
N ALA A 38 22.90 4.02 4.17
CA ALA A 38 23.41 4.67 5.39
C ALA A 38 24.93 4.71 5.42
N LYS A 39 25.62 3.62 5.08
CA LYS A 39 27.09 3.58 4.98
C LYS A 39 27.66 4.56 3.96
N ARG A 40 26.89 4.88 2.90
CA ARG A 40 27.29 5.85 1.86
C ARG A 40 26.86 7.27 2.16
N ASN A 41 26.24 7.55 3.30
CA ASN A 41 25.65 8.85 3.67
C ASN A 41 24.61 9.39 2.68
N ILE A 42 23.95 8.51 1.92
CA ILE A 42 22.89 8.85 0.95
C ILE A 42 21.52 8.26 1.37
N GLU A 43 21.39 7.91 2.64
CA GLU A 43 20.14 7.40 3.19
C GLU A 43 19.05 8.49 3.16
N PRO A 44 17.86 8.21 2.56
CA PRO A 44 16.76 9.15 2.56
C PRO A 44 16.29 9.44 3.99
N SER A 45 15.88 10.67 4.25
CA SER A 45 15.30 11.03 5.54
C SER A 45 14.01 10.24 5.81
N THR A 46 13.68 10.03 7.07
CA THR A 46 12.45 9.35 7.49
C THR A 46 11.20 9.88 6.76
N PRO A 47 10.92 11.21 6.70
CA PRO A 47 9.77 11.70 5.94
C PRO A 47 9.81 11.36 4.45
N LEU A 48 11.01 11.30 3.85
CA LEU A 48 11.15 10.93 2.44
C LEU A 48 10.87 9.44 2.21
N LYS A 49 11.27 8.56 3.13
CA LYS A 49 10.92 7.13 3.08
C LYS A 49 9.40 6.94 3.15
N PHE A 50 8.71 7.71 4.01
CA PHE A 50 7.25 7.72 4.08
C PHE A 50 6.62 8.17 2.76
N ALA A 51 7.13 9.25 2.17
CA ALA A 51 6.66 9.74 0.89
C ALA A 51 6.79 8.67 -0.21
N ILE A 52 7.96 8.03 -0.30
CA ILE A 52 8.21 6.93 -1.24
C ILE A 52 7.23 5.77 -1.01
N GLY A 53 7.00 5.39 0.25
CA GLY A 53 6.05 4.33 0.59
C GLY A 53 4.63 4.64 0.10
N ILE A 54 4.12 5.84 0.35
CA ILE A 54 2.79 6.28 -0.10
C ILE A 54 2.73 6.34 -1.63
N MET A 55 3.80 6.79 -2.31
CA MET A 55 3.86 6.82 -3.77
C MET A 55 3.77 5.40 -4.36
N PHE A 56 4.44 4.41 -3.77
CA PHE A 56 4.33 3.02 -4.21
C PHE A 56 2.92 2.46 -4.08
N VAL A 57 2.19 2.83 -3.03
CA VAL A 57 0.77 2.47 -2.88
C VAL A 57 -0.05 3.09 -4.02
N GLY A 58 0.14 4.38 -4.30
CA GLY A 58 -0.54 5.06 -5.42
C GLY A 58 -0.23 4.44 -6.77
N ILE A 59 1.04 4.16 -7.05
CA ILE A 59 1.48 3.48 -8.28
C ILE A 59 0.83 2.09 -8.38
N GLY A 60 0.77 1.34 -7.27
CA GLY A 60 0.14 0.01 -7.24
C GLY A 60 -1.31 0.03 -7.71
N PHE A 61 -2.12 0.99 -7.24
CA PHE A 61 -3.50 1.16 -7.70
C PHE A 61 -3.58 1.53 -9.19
N LEU A 62 -2.72 2.43 -9.67
CA LEU A 62 -2.73 2.82 -11.08
C LEU A 62 -2.28 1.68 -12.01
N VAL A 63 -1.33 0.86 -11.59
CA VAL A 63 -0.90 -0.35 -12.30
C VAL A 63 -2.05 -1.35 -12.39
N LEU A 64 -2.83 -1.53 -11.32
CA LEU A 64 -4.02 -2.38 -11.36
C LEU A 64 -5.07 -1.84 -12.34
N VAL A 65 -5.34 -0.53 -12.32
CA VAL A 65 -6.27 0.12 -13.26
C VAL A 65 -5.80 -0.04 -14.70
N PHE A 66 -4.50 0.11 -14.95
CA PHE A 66 -3.92 -0.15 -16.27
C PHE A 66 -4.14 -1.61 -16.70
N GLY A 67 -3.92 -2.56 -15.80
CA GLY A 67 -4.20 -3.97 -16.05
C GLY A 67 -5.68 -4.26 -16.34
N MET A 68 -6.59 -3.60 -15.63
CA MET A 68 -8.03 -3.70 -15.88
C MET A 68 -8.42 -3.13 -17.25
N LYS A 69 -7.80 -2.03 -17.69
CA LYS A 69 -8.02 -1.44 -19.02
C LYS A 69 -7.44 -2.30 -20.14
N SER A 70 -6.28 -2.89 -19.91
CA SER A 70 -5.59 -3.73 -20.91
C SER A 70 -6.26 -5.09 -21.10
N SER A 71 -7.07 -5.54 -20.14
CA SER A 71 -7.82 -6.79 -20.26
C SER A 71 -9.05 -6.61 -21.16
N SER A 72 -9.08 -7.30 -22.29
CA SER A 72 -10.19 -7.26 -23.25
C SER A 72 -11.50 -7.84 -22.71
N GLY A 73 -11.47 -8.55 -21.56
CA GLY A 73 -12.62 -9.15 -20.90
C GLY A 73 -13.01 -8.42 -19.61
N ILE A 74 -14.05 -8.94 -18.97
CA ILE A 74 -14.54 -8.47 -17.67
C ILE A 74 -13.51 -8.78 -16.57
N GLN A 75 -12.74 -9.86 -16.72
CA GLN A 75 -11.81 -10.37 -15.73
C GLN A 75 -10.39 -9.84 -15.93
N THR A 76 -9.75 -9.45 -14.83
CA THR A 76 -8.35 -9.00 -14.82
C THR A 76 -7.45 -10.20 -14.49
N GLY A 77 -6.38 -10.37 -15.24
CA GLY A 77 -5.44 -11.49 -15.03
C GLY A 77 -4.73 -11.42 -13.65
N VAL A 78 -4.41 -12.58 -13.10
CA VAL A 78 -3.72 -12.75 -11.80
C VAL A 78 -2.41 -11.95 -11.72
N PHE A 79 -1.69 -11.81 -12.82
CA PHE A 79 -0.44 -11.06 -12.88
C PHE A 79 -0.57 -9.64 -12.32
N TRP A 80 -1.64 -8.92 -12.68
CA TRP A 80 -1.86 -7.55 -12.21
C TRP A 80 -2.15 -7.47 -10.71
N ILE A 81 -2.78 -8.54 -10.19
CA ILE A 81 -3.01 -8.66 -8.74
C ILE A 81 -1.71 -8.93 -8.00
N MET A 82 -0.87 -9.81 -8.51
CA MET A 82 0.46 -10.03 -7.93
C MET A 82 1.29 -8.73 -7.93
N MET A 83 1.17 -7.94 -9.01
CA MET A 83 1.91 -6.70 -9.16
C MET A 83 1.45 -5.62 -8.16
N ILE A 84 0.14 -5.47 -7.92
CA ILE A 84 -0.34 -4.53 -6.90
C ILE A 84 0.11 -4.96 -5.50
N TYR A 85 0.01 -6.26 -5.16
CA TYR A 85 0.50 -6.75 -3.87
C TYR A 85 2.00 -6.51 -3.70
N LEU A 86 2.81 -6.74 -4.74
CA LEU A 86 4.25 -6.46 -4.71
C LEU A 86 4.53 -4.97 -4.45
N LEU A 87 3.89 -4.07 -5.20
CA LEU A 87 4.10 -2.63 -5.06
C LEU A 87 3.63 -2.10 -3.70
N HIS A 88 2.49 -2.61 -3.21
CA HIS A 88 1.99 -2.25 -1.88
C HIS A 88 2.93 -2.76 -0.78
N THR A 89 3.47 -3.97 -0.90
CA THR A 89 4.45 -4.51 0.05
C THR A 89 5.75 -3.70 0.05
N ILE A 90 6.23 -3.25 -1.12
CA ILE A 90 7.38 -2.33 -1.19
C ILE A 90 7.08 -1.03 -0.45
N GLY A 91 5.90 -0.46 -0.67
CA GLY A 91 5.43 0.72 0.07
C GLY A 91 5.37 0.49 1.57
N GLU A 92 4.85 -0.64 2.00
CA GLU A 92 4.76 -1.04 3.40
C GLU A 92 6.15 -1.18 4.05
N LEU A 93 7.11 -1.80 3.38
CA LEU A 93 8.49 -1.94 3.87
C LEU A 93 9.23 -0.60 3.96
N CYS A 94 8.85 0.40 3.16
CA CYS A 94 9.36 1.76 3.30
C CYS A 94 8.73 2.50 4.48
N LEU A 95 7.51 2.15 4.88
CA LEU A 95 6.66 2.89 5.82
C LEU A 95 6.72 2.29 7.23
N SER A 96 6.37 1.01 7.37
CA SER A 96 6.10 0.39 8.67
C SER A 96 7.33 0.28 9.57
N PRO A 97 8.47 -0.27 9.13
CA PRO A 97 9.66 -0.39 9.99
C PRO A 97 10.22 1.00 10.36
N VAL A 98 10.19 1.91 9.40
CA VAL A 98 10.71 3.29 9.58
C VAL A 98 9.81 4.07 10.54
N GLY A 99 8.49 3.97 10.37
CA GLY A 99 7.52 4.63 11.23
C GLY A 99 7.61 4.16 12.66
N LEU A 100 7.65 2.85 12.86
CA LEU A 100 7.76 2.25 14.19
C LEU A 100 9.06 2.67 14.91
N SER A 101 10.19 2.65 14.19
CA SER A 101 11.48 3.14 14.68
C SER A 101 11.42 4.63 15.02
N SER A 102 10.78 5.44 14.21
CA SER A 102 10.66 6.89 14.43
C SER A 102 9.79 7.21 15.63
N VAL A 103 8.66 6.52 15.79
CA VAL A 103 7.79 6.68 16.98
C VAL A 103 8.57 6.37 18.25
N THR A 104 9.35 5.29 18.28
CA THR A 104 10.15 4.93 19.46
C THR A 104 11.27 5.92 19.75
N LYS A 105 11.95 6.44 18.71
CA LYS A 105 13.07 7.39 18.86
C LYS A 105 12.62 8.80 19.25
N LEU A 106 11.48 9.25 18.71
CA LEU A 106 10.95 10.60 18.95
C LEU A 106 10.14 10.70 20.24
N SER A 107 9.67 9.58 20.78
CA SER A 107 8.83 9.57 21.97
C SER A 107 9.67 9.60 23.26
N PRO A 108 9.25 10.41 24.27
CA PRO A 108 9.83 10.32 25.59
C PRO A 108 9.70 8.90 26.16
N LYS A 109 10.76 8.38 26.80
CA LYS A 109 10.81 6.99 27.31
C LYS A 109 9.60 6.60 28.16
N ARG A 110 9.02 7.57 28.89
CA ARG A 110 7.88 7.35 29.79
C ARG A 110 6.57 7.00 29.06
N ILE A 111 6.41 7.44 27.80
CA ILE A 111 5.14 7.31 27.05
C ILE A 111 5.30 6.54 25.73
N VAL A 112 6.46 5.93 25.46
CA VAL A 112 6.73 5.16 24.23
C VAL A 112 5.62 4.12 23.96
N GLY A 113 5.20 3.37 24.97
CA GLY A 113 4.15 2.37 24.85
C GLY A 113 2.80 2.96 24.40
N MET A 114 2.45 4.13 24.94
CA MET A 114 1.23 4.84 24.53
C MET A 114 1.31 5.32 23.07
N MET A 115 2.45 5.87 22.66
CA MET A 115 2.68 6.33 21.28
C MET A 115 2.64 5.17 20.28
N MET A 116 3.20 3.99 20.67
CA MET A 116 3.08 2.78 19.88
C MET A 116 1.62 2.31 19.77
N GLY A 117 0.86 2.36 20.87
CA GLY A 117 -0.56 2.08 20.86
C GLY A 117 -1.33 3.00 19.90
N MET A 118 -1.02 4.30 19.88
CA MET A 118 -1.60 5.26 18.93
C MET A 118 -1.25 4.91 17.48
N TRP A 119 -0.03 4.47 17.20
CA TRP A 119 0.36 3.99 15.87
C TRP A 119 -0.52 2.83 15.39
N PHE A 120 -0.71 1.82 16.23
CA PHE A 120 -1.57 0.68 15.89
C PHE A 120 -3.06 1.07 15.81
N CYS A 121 -3.51 2.02 16.64
CA CYS A 121 -4.87 2.56 16.57
C CYS A 121 -5.10 3.28 15.22
N ALA A 122 -4.13 4.06 14.74
CA ALA A 122 -4.20 4.69 13.42
C ALA A 122 -4.26 3.64 12.28
N SER A 123 -3.50 2.56 12.39
CA SER A 123 -3.56 1.43 11.44
C SER A 123 -4.93 0.74 11.46
N ALA A 124 -5.50 0.52 12.64
CA ALA A 124 -6.84 -0.05 12.78
C ALA A 124 -7.92 0.85 12.19
N ALA A 125 -7.82 2.17 12.42
CA ALA A 125 -8.73 3.15 11.81
C ALA A 125 -8.62 3.15 10.29
N GLY A 126 -7.41 3.05 9.72
CA GLY A 126 -7.19 2.92 8.29
C GLY A 126 -7.86 1.67 7.70
N ASN A 127 -7.70 0.52 8.35
CA ASN A 127 -8.36 -0.72 7.94
C ASN A 127 -9.90 -0.61 8.03
N PHE A 128 -10.42 0.06 9.03
CA PHE A 128 -11.86 0.31 9.15
C PHE A 128 -12.38 1.16 7.99
N VAL A 129 -11.71 2.26 7.66
CA VAL A 129 -12.07 3.11 6.51
C VAL A 129 -11.98 2.33 5.19
N ALA A 130 -10.92 1.52 5.01
CA ALA A 130 -10.79 0.66 3.82
C ALA A 130 -11.97 -0.32 3.72
N GLY A 131 -12.41 -0.90 4.85
CA GLY A 131 -13.61 -1.76 4.90
C GLY A 131 -14.89 -1.03 4.52
N LEU A 132 -15.06 0.24 4.94
CA LEU A 132 -16.22 1.06 4.54
C LEU A 132 -16.22 1.34 3.04
N ILE A 133 -15.06 1.68 2.46
CA ILE A 133 -14.92 1.88 1.01
C ILE A 133 -15.25 0.60 0.26
N ALA A 134 -14.72 -0.55 0.69
CA ALA A 134 -15.02 -1.84 0.09
C ALA A 134 -16.51 -2.19 0.15
N ARG A 135 -17.18 -1.90 1.27
CA ARG A 135 -18.63 -2.10 1.39
C ARG A 135 -19.44 -1.18 0.48
N ALA A 136 -19.05 0.09 0.39
CA ALA A 136 -19.73 1.04 -0.50
C ALA A 136 -19.64 0.62 -1.97
N THR A 137 -18.48 0.11 -2.40
CA THR A 137 -18.30 -0.43 -3.76
C THR A 137 -18.99 -1.76 -4.00
N ALA A 138 -19.25 -2.56 -2.95
CA ALA A 138 -19.93 -3.84 -3.05
C ALA A 138 -21.46 -3.73 -3.00
N SER A 139 -22.01 -2.73 -2.33
CA SER A 139 -23.45 -2.61 -2.09
C SER A 139 -24.28 -2.21 -3.31
N GLU A 140 -23.69 -1.77 -4.39
CA GLU A 140 -24.40 -1.57 -5.69
C GLU A 140 -24.82 -2.90 -6.35
N ASN A 141 -24.56 -4.05 -5.72
CA ASN A 141 -24.65 -5.38 -6.33
C ASN A 141 -25.76 -6.28 -5.81
N ILE A 142 -26.71 -5.79 -5.02
CA ILE A 142 -27.81 -6.62 -4.54
C ILE A 142 -29.06 -6.37 -5.36
N SER A 143 -29.10 -6.94 -6.55
CA SER A 143 -30.35 -7.26 -7.26
C SER A 143 -30.11 -8.38 -8.25
N GLY A 144 -30.10 -9.61 -7.80
CA GLY A 144 -30.69 -10.75 -8.48
C GLY A 144 -30.18 -11.17 -9.85
N ALA A 145 -28.85 -11.10 -10.15
CA ALA A 145 -28.35 -11.70 -11.38
C ALA A 145 -26.95 -12.30 -11.16
N GLU A 146 -26.89 -13.60 -11.04
CA GLU A 146 -25.66 -14.38 -10.85
C GLU A 146 -24.62 -14.32 -11.97
N ASN A 147 -24.82 -13.53 -13.03
CA ASN A 147 -23.96 -13.56 -14.21
C ASN A 147 -23.62 -12.21 -14.86
N ILE A 148 -23.86 -11.09 -14.19
CA ILE A 148 -23.47 -9.79 -14.77
C ILE A 148 -22.58 -9.05 -13.78
N PHE A 149 -21.31 -9.45 -13.73
CA PHE A 149 -20.24 -8.50 -13.42
C PHE A 149 -20.21 -7.51 -14.59
N SER A 150 -21.10 -6.54 -14.52
CA SER A 150 -21.35 -5.65 -15.64
C SER A 150 -20.11 -4.80 -15.93
N LEU A 151 -19.91 -4.43 -17.19
CA LEU A 151 -18.89 -3.44 -17.57
C LEU A 151 -19.01 -2.17 -16.73
N ALA A 152 -20.22 -1.82 -16.30
CA ALA A 152 -20.50 -0.73 -15.38
C ALA A 152 -19.83 -0.90 -14.01
N GLN A 153 -19.78 -2.12 -13.48
CA GLN A 153 -19.14 -2.45 -12.23
C GLN A 153 -17.61 -2.34 -12.32
N LYS A 154 -17.04 -2.86 -13.41
CA LYS A 154 -15.61 -2.73 -13.71
C LYS A 154 -15.22 -1.26 -13.81
N SER A 155 -16.01 -0.41 -14.46
CA SER A 155 -15.73 1.03 -14.55
C SER A 155 -15.79 1.71 -13.20
N ALA A 156 -16.77 1.40 -12.35
CA ALA A 156 -16.87 1.96 -11.00
C ALA A 156 -15.64 1.61 -10.13
N PHE A 157 -15.19 0.35 -10.17
CA PHE A 157 -13.94 -0.04 -9.50
C PHE A 157 -12.73 0.69 -10.05
N MET A 158 -12.63 0.84 -11.37
CA MET A 158 -11.52 1.58 -11.98
C MET A 158 -11.50 3.04 -11.55
N ASP A 159 -12.66 3.69 -11.47
CA ASP A 159 -12.77 5.09 -11.04
C ASP A 159 -12.35 5.26 -9.58
N VAL A 160 -12.82 4.38 -8.68
CA VAL A 160 -12.41 4.39 -7.27
C VAL A 160 -10.90 4.18 -7.13
N TYR A 161 -10.33 3.15 -7.78
CA TYR A 161 -8.89 2.87 -7.67
C TYR A 161 -8.04 3.95 -8.36
N THR A 162 -8.52 4.58 -9.42
CA THR A 162 -7.84 5.73 -10.05
C THR A 162 -7.80 6.90 -9.09
N ASN A 163 -8.93 7.26 -8.49
CA ASN A 163 -9.00 8.37 -7.56
C ASN A 163 -8.14 8.13 -6.33
N VAL A 164 -8.23 6.96 -5.71
CA VAL A 164 -7.39 6.59 -4.55
C VAL A 164 -5.91 6.60 -4.93
N GLY A 165 -5.55 6.05 -6.09
CA GLY A 165 -4.18 6.04 -6.58
C GLY A 165 -3.61 7.45 -6.82
N LEU A 166 -4.40 8.33 -7.45
CA LEU A 166 -4.01 9.72 -7.70
C LEU A 166 -3.88 10.53 -6.41
N ILE A 167 -4.82 10.36 -5.47
CA ILE A 167 -4.76 11.01 -4.15
C ILE A 167 -3.50 10.55 -3.40
N ALA A 168 -3.22 9.25 -3.38
CA ALA A 168 -2.03 8.71 -2.73
C ALA A 168 -0.74 9.27 -3.37
N LEU A 169 -0.66 9.34 -4.69
CA LEU A 169 0.49 9.95 -5.39
C LEU A 169 0.62 11.44 -5.05
N PHE A 170 -0.47 12.18 -5.07
CA PHE A 170 -0.46 13.60 -4.73
C PHE A 170 0.04 13.83 -3.29
N VAL A 171 -0.48 13.07 -2.33
CA VAL A 171 -0.05 13.13 -0.92
C VAL A 171 1.42 12.73 -0.79
N GLY A 172 1.86 11.67 -1.48
CA GLY A 172 3.26 11.23 -1.49
C GLY A 172 4.21 12.30 -2.04
N ILE A 173 3.87 12.94 -3.17
CA ILE A 173 4.65 14.05 -3.76
C ILE A 173 4.68 15.23 -2.81
N LEU A 174 3.54 15.61 -2.25
CA LEU A 174 3.46 16.73 -1.31
C LEU A 174 4.32 16.46 -0.06
N LEU A 175 4.27 15.26 0.48
CA LEU A 175 5.12 14.86 1.61
C LEU A 175 6.61 14.87 1.23
N ALA A 176 6.97 14.44 0.02
CA ALA A 176 8.35 14.50 -0.48
C ALA A 176 8.85 15.94 -0.55
N LEU A 177 8.03 16.87 -1.04
CA LEU A 177 8.36 18.31 -1.10
C LEU A 177 8.55 18.93 0.30
N PHE A 178 7.72 18.52 1.26
CA PHE A 178 7.84 18.99 2.65
C PHE A 178 8.89 18.23 3.48
N SER A 179 9.44 17.13 2.97
CA SER A 179 10.43 16.31 3.65
C SER A 179 11.64 17.08 4.21
N PRO A 180 12.26 18.05 3.49
CA PRO A 180 13.38 18.80 4.02
C PRO A 180 13.01 19.71 5.20
N LEU A 181 11.78 20.22 5.22
CA LEU A 181 11.26 21.03 6.32
C LEU A 181 11.03 20.17 7.56
N MET A 182 10.40 19.00 7.38
CA MET A 182 10.16 18.04 8.45
C MET A 182 11.48 17.51 9.05
N LYS A 183 12.47 17.23 8.20
CA LYS A 183 13.80 16.79 8.64
C LYS A 183 14.45 17.79 9.59
N LYS A 184 14.31 19.10 9.37
CA LYS A 184 14.80 20.13 10.27
C LYS A 184 14.17 20.06 11.66
N GLY A 185 12.87 19.74 11.73
CA GLY A 185 12.15 19.59 13.01
C GLY A 185 12.48 18.30 13.78
N MET A 186 13.11 17.32 13.12
CA MET A 186 13.46 16.03 13.77
C MET A 186 14.82 16.06 14.50
N HIS A 187 15.50 17.20 14.59
CA HIS A 187 16.72 17.40 15.38
C HIS A 187 17.81 16.31 15.19
N GLY A 188 18.02 15.85 13.97
CA GLY A 188 19.05 14.87 13.62
C GLY A 188 18.65 13.40 13.77
N ILE A 189 17.41 13.08 14.10
CA ILE A 189 16.86 11.73 14.05
C ILE A 189 16.51 11.43 12.59
N ASN A 190 17.28 10.50 11.96
CA ASN A 190 17.06 10.02 10.60
C ASN A 190 16.43 8.63 10.63
#